data_2f4868bce38759f10653c5f4de42951a
#
_entry.id   2f4868bce38759f10653c5f4de42951a
#
_cell.length_a   1.000
_cell.length_b   1.000
_cell.length_c   1.000
_cell.angle_alpha   90.00
_cell.angle_beta   90.00
_cell.angle_gamma   90.00
#
_symmetry.space_group_name_H-M   'P 1'
#
loop_
_entity.id
_entity.type
_entity.pdbx_description
1 polymer ?
#
loop_
_entity_poly.entity_id
_entity_poly.type
_entity_poly.pdbx_seq_one_letter_code
_entity_poly.pdbx_strand_id
1 'polypeptide(L)'
;MQGFRLLVLSGPSAGCEFPVDGCVDIGRSRKCAVTVTDASLSRQHFQIEVQDDVATLVDLGSSNGTFLDGRKVNRADIRPGAIITAGNCEFTVIEDHSLDSDLSIG
;
A
#
# COMPACT_ATOMS: atom_id res chain seq x y z
N MET A 1 -7.62 -13.20 13.43
CA MET A 1 -7.19 -11.81 13.36
C MET A 1 -6.99 -11.42 11.90
N GLN A 2 -7.53 -10.29 11.52
CA GLN A 2 -7.54 -9.83 10.15
C GLN A 2 -6.35 -8.90 9.91
N GLY A 3 -5.65 -9.10 8.82
CA GLY A 3 -4.53 -8.25 8.44
C GLY A 3 -4.71 -7.73 7.03
N PHE A 4 -3.74 -6.96 6.57
CA PHE A 4 -3.73 -6.40 5.23
C PHE A 4 -2.42 -6.73 4.54
N ARG A 5 -2.47 -6.81 3.20
CA ARG A 5 -1.30 -6.94 2.36
C ARG A 5 -1.35 -5.90 1.28
N LEU A 6 -0.19 -5.34 0.96
CA LEU A 6 -0.04 -4.44 -0.18
C LEU A 6 0.38 -5.27 -1.38
N LEU A 7 -0.36 -5.15 -2.47
CA LEU A 7 -0.05 -5.82 -3.73
C LEU A 7 0.35 -4.79 -4.75
N VAL A 8 1.50 -5.00 -5.39
CA VAL A 8 1.97 -4.11 -6.45
C VAL A 8 1.36 -4.59 -7.77
N LEU A 9 0.59 -3.73 -8.41
CA LEU A 9 -0.14 -4.08 -9.64
C LEU A 9 0.65 -3.78 -10.90
N SER A 10 1.45 -2.71 -10.90
CA SER A 10 2.23 -2.33 -12.06
C SER A 10 3.52 -1.64 -11.64
N GLY A 11 4.47 -1.55 -12.56
CA GLY A 11 5.79 -1.00 -12.30
C GLY A 11 6.83 -2.09 -12.10
N PRO A 12 8.05 -1.71 -11.68
CA PRO A 12 9.16 -2.68 -11.58
C PRO A 12 8.94 -3.80 -10.59
N SER A 13 8.08 -3.59 -9.60
CA SER A 13 7.82 -4.61 -8.58
C SER A 13 6.46 -5.27 -8.75
N ALA A 14 5.86 -5.20 -9.93
CA ALA A 14 4.53 -5.77 -10.20
C ALA A 14 4.48 -7.24 -9.79
N GLY A 15 3.42 -7.62 -9.09
CA GLY A 15 3.22 -8.98 -8.60
C GLY A 15 3.74 -9.22 -7.19
N CYS A 16 4.54 -8.31 -6.64
CA CYS A 16 5.04 -8.46 -5.28
C CYS A 16 3.95 -8.12 -4.27
N GLU A 17 3.97 -8.82 -3.15
CA GLU A 17 3.07 -8.57 -2.03
C GLU A 17 3.88 -8.35 -0.77
N PHE A 18 3.39 -7.45 0.06
CA PHE A 18 4.06 -7.11 1.32
C PHE A 18 3.02 -7.07 2.44
N PRO A 19 3.32 -7.66 3.59
CA PRO A 19 2.40 -7.53 4.73
C PRO A 19 2.39 -6.09 5.23
N VAL A 20 1.22 -5.61 5.59
CA VAL A 20 1.08 -4.29 6.19
C VAL A 20 0.78 -4.48 7.67
N ASP A 21 1.77 -4.21 8.50
CA ASP A 21 1.69 -4.38 9.93
C ASP A 21 1.98 -3.01 10.57
N GLY A 22 0.98 -2.43 11.19
CA GLY A 22 1.09 -1.11 11.77
C GLY A 22 1.19 -0.04 10.70
N CYS A 23 2.38 0.47 10.46
CA CYS A 23 2.61 1.52 9.48
C CYS A 23 3.76 1.12 8.57
N VAL A 24 3.53 1.16 7.26
CA VAL A 24 4.58 0.89 6.27
C VAL A 24 4.65 2.05 5.30
N ASP A 25 5.87 2.46 4.98
CA ASP A 25 6.11 3.51 3.99
C ASP A 25 6.57 2.90 2.68
N ILE A 26 6.18 3.53 1.60
CA ILE A 26 6.44 3.06 0.24
C ILE A 26 7.10 4.21 -0.53
N GLY A 27 8.17 3.89 -1.22
CA GLY A 27 8.86 4.88 -2.03
C GLY A 27 10.10 4.33 -2.70
N ARG A 28 10.85 5.23 -3.31
CA ARG A 28 12.04 4.88 -4.07
C ARG A 28 13.26 4.63 -3.17
N SER A 29 13.25 5.17 -1.96
CA SER A 29 14.37 5.04 -1.04
C SER A 29 14.47 3.62 -0.46
N ARG A 30 15.70 3.14 -0.33
CA ARG A 30 15.95 1.86 0.34
C ARG A 30 15.58 1.87 1.81
N LYS A 31 15.40 3.07 2.38
CA LYS A 31 14.97 3.21 3.78
C LYS A 31 13.49 2.95 3.96
N CYS A 32 12.72 2.91 2.88
CA CYS A 32 11.30 2.59 2.97
C CYS A 32 11.11 1.12 3.28
N ALA A 33 10.05 0.80 4.03
CA ALA A 33 9.67 -0.58 4.30
C ALA A 33 9.38 -1.32 3.01
N VAL A 34 8.76 -0.64 2.04
CA VAL A 34 8.55 -1.16 0.69
C VAL A 34 9.29 -0.26 -0.29
N THR A 35 10.36 -0.78 -0.86
CA THR A 35 11.16 -0.05 -1.82
C THR A 35 10.73 -0.43 -3.24
N VAL A 36 10.34 0.57 -4.03
CA VAL A 36 10.03 0.38 -5.44
C VAL A 36 10.95 1.31 -6.22
N THR A 37 11.86 0.72 -7.02
CA THR A 37 12.91 1.47 -7.71
C THR A 37 12.39 2.04 -9.02
N ASP A 38 11.49 2.99 -8.92
CA ASP A 38 10.92 3.69 -10.07
C ASP A 38 11.16 5.18 -9.90
N ALA A 39 11.70 5.82 -10.94
CA ALA A 39 12.06 7.24 -10.89
C ALA A 39 10.84 8.14 -10.73
N SER A 40 9.64 7.67 -11.06
CA SER A 40 8.41 8.45 -10.88
C SER A 40 7.97 8.55 -9.43
N LEU A 41 8.54 7.73 -8.55
CA LEU A 41 8.22 7.78 -7.12
C LEU A 41 9.16 8.74 -6.40
N SER A 42 8.62 9.43 -5.41
CA SER A 42 9.42 10.18 -4.45
C SER A 42 10.15 9.20 -3.53
N ARG A 43 11.20 9.66 -2.86
CA ARG A 43 11.97 8.83 -1.95
C ARG A 43 11.07 8.20 -0.90
N GLN A 44 10.25 9.01 -0.25
CA GLN A 44 9.15 8.55 0.58
C GLN A 44 7.89 9.11 -0.08
N HIS A 45 7.08 8.23 -0.66
CA HIS A 45 5.96 8.68 -1.48
C HIS A 45 4.65 8.64 -0.70
N PHE A 46 4.32 7.51 -0.14
CA PHE A 46 3.12 7.37 0.68
C PHE A 46 3.35 6.32 1.75
N GLN A 47 2.45 6.31 2.73
CA GLN A 47 2.45 5.27 3.75
C GLN A 47 1.05 4.73 3.93
N ILE A 48 0.98 3.52 4.44
CA ILE A 48 -0.27 2.89 4.83
C ILE A 48 -0.20 2.62 6.31
N GLU A 49 -1.17 3.15 7.03
CA GLU A 49 -1.31 2.93 8.47
C GLU A 49 -2.48 1.99 8.69
N VAL A 50 -2.29 0.97 9.52
CA VAL A 50 -3.38 0.07 9.92
C VAL A 50 -3.60 0.21 11.40
N GLN A 51 -4.82 0.58 11.77
CA GLN A 51 -5.23 0.74 13.14
C GLN A 51 -6.70 0.35 13.26
N ASP A 52 -7.01 -0.52 14.22
CA ASP A 52 -8.39 -0.97 14.47
C ASP A 52 -9.06 -1.51 13.22
N ASP A 53 -8.33 -2.33 12.46
CA ASP A 53 -8.79 -2.97 11.23
C ASP A 53 -9.12 -1.97 10.10
N VAL A 54 -8.63 -0.75 10.21
CA VAL A 54 -8.79 0.26 9.17
C VAL A 54 -7.42 0.58 8.57
N ALA A 55 -7.32 0.51 7.26
CA ALA A 55 -6.14 0.93 6.52
C ALA A 55 -6.32 2.36 6.04
N THR A 56 -5.33 3.20 6.28
CA THR A 56 -5.35 4.60 5.90
C THR A 56 -4.15 4.92 5.02
N LEU A 57 -4.41 5.57 3.89
CA LEU A 57 -3.40 6.03 2.96
C LEU A 57 -3.00 7.46 3.32
N VAL A 58 -1.69 7.72 3.40
CA VAL A 58 -1.16 9.05 3.71
C VAL A 58 -0.09 9.40 2.70
N ASP A 59 -0.27 10.51 1.98
CA ASP A 59 0.77 11.03 1.10
C ASP A 59 1.87 11.69 1.95
N LEU A 60 3.12 11.41 1.64
CA LEU A 60 4.27 11.91 2.40
C LEU A 60 4.93 13.10 1.73
N GLY A 61 4.13 13.96 1.11
CA GLY A 61 4.64 15.15 0.42
C GLY A 61 5.26 14.82 -0.93
N SER A 62 4.71 13.84 -1.62
CA SER A 62 5.26 13.37 -2.89
C SER A 62 5.19 14.44 -3.97
N SER A 63 6.16 14.40 -4.91
CA SER A 63 6.22 15.35 -6.01
C SER A 63 5.06 15.17 -7.00
N ASN A 64 4.68 13.93 -7.27
CA ASN A 64 3.65 13.62 -8.28
C ASN A 64 2.28 13.37 -7.67
N GLY A 65 2.17 13.34 -6.35
CA GLY A 65 0.92 13.08 -5.67
C GLY A 65 0.62 11.59 -5.53
N THR A 66 -0.35 11.30 -4.68
CA THR A 66 -0.87 9.95 -4.45
C THR A 66 -2.36 9.99 -4.73
N PHE A 67 -2.84 9.00 -5.48
CA PHE A 67 -4.22 8.95 -5.93
C PHE A 67 -4.89 7.68 -5.42
N LEU A 68 -6.13 7.81 -5.00
CA LEU A 68 -6.94 6.67 -4.57
C LEU A 68 -8.17 6.62 -5.47
N ASP A 69 -8.30 5.54 -6.23
CA ASP A 69 -9.35 5.37 -7.24
C ASP A 69 -9.47 6.57 -8.17
N GLY A 70 -8.31 7.11 -8.58
CA GLY A 70 -8.23 8.24 -9.50
C GLY A 70 -8.33 9.61 -8.88
N ARG A 71 -8.52 9.71 -7.57
CA ARG A 71 -8.62 11.00 -6.88
C ARG A 71 -7.35 11.28 -6.10
N LYS A 72 -6.78 12.46 -6.26
CA LYS A 72 -5.63 12.88 -5.49
C LYS A 72 -6.03 13.05 -4.02
N VAL A 73 -5.28 12.42 -3.13
CA VAL A 73 -5.57 12.47 -1.70
C VAL A 73 -4.31 12.80 -0.91
N ASN A 74 -4.49 13.45 0.23
CA ASN A 74 -3.43 13.63 1.21
C ASN A 74 -3.56 12.55 2.30
N ARG A 75 -4.78 12.23 2.68
CA ARG A 75 -5.09 11.21 3.67
C ARG A 75 -6.48 10.67 3.39
N ALA A 76 -6.62 9.36 3.31
CA ALA A 76 -7.91 8.73 3.04
C ALA A 76 -7.92 7.29 3.54
N ASP A 77 -9.07 6.84 4.00
CA ASP A 77 -9.24 5.43 4.35
C ASP A 77 -9.28 4.60 3.07
N ILE A 78 -8.66 3.42 3.13
CA ILE A 78 -8.57 2.52 1.99
C ILE A 78 -9.53 1.36 2.22
N ARG A 79 -10.38 1.11 1.24
CA ARG A 79 -11.15 -0.13 1.21
C ARG A 79 -10.34 -1.19 0.48
N PRO A 80 -10.36 -2.44 0.94
CA PRO A 80 -9.68 -3.52 0.22
C PRO A 80 -10.13 -3.54 -1.24
N GLY A 81 -9.16 -3.65 -2.16
CA GLY A 81 -9.41 -3.63 -3.59
C GLY A 81 -9.36 -2.26 -4.23
N ALA A 82 -9.30 -1.18 -3.46
CA ALA A 82 -9.13 0.17 -4.02
C ALA A 82 -7.76 0.29 -4.69
N ILE A 83 -7.67 1.10 -5.74
CA ILE A 83 -6.44 1.28 -6.50
C ILE A 83 -5.72 2.52 -6.04
N ILE A 84 -4.47 2.35 -5.63
CA ILE A 84 -3.57 3.42 -5.25
C ILE A 84 -2.64 3.68 -6.43
N THR A 85 -2.56 4.92 -6.88
CA THR A 85 -1.62 5.31 -7.95
C THR A 85 -0.60 6.26 -7.36
N ALA A 86 0.67 5.94 -7.57
CA ALA A 86 1.80 6.75 -7.16
C ALA A 86 2.80 6.77 -8.32
N GLY A 87 3.02 7.95 -8.90
CA GLY A 87 3.83 8.04 -10.11
C GLY A 87 3.25 7.17 -11.21
N ASN A 88 4.08 6.31 -11.80
CA ASN A 88 3.65 5.38 -12.84
C ASN A 88 3.30 3.99 -12.29
N CYS A 89 3.21 3.85 -10.98
CA CYS A 89 2.98 2.57 -10.33
C CYS A 89 1.58 2.50 -9.72
N GLU A 90 1.00 1.32 -9.75
CA GLU A 90 -0.30 1.07 -9.15
C GLU A 90 -0.20 -0.02 -8.10
N PHE A 91 -0.98 0.15 -7.04
CA PHE A 91 -0.98 -0.74 -5.88
C PHE A 91 -2.42 -0.96 -5.45
N THR A 92 -2.65 -2.03 -4.72
CA THR A 92 -3.91 -2.22 -4.00
C THR A 92 -3.62 -2.83 -2.64
N VAL A 93 -4.59 -2.70 -1.75
CA VAL A 93 -4.53 -3.33 -0.44
C VAL A 93 -5.60 -4.39 -0.40
N ILE A 94 -5.20 -5.59 0.00
CA ILE A 94 -6.12 -6.72 0.14
C ILE A 94 -6.14 -7.16 1.59
N GLU A 95 -7.24 -7.76 2.00
CA GLU A 95 -7.35 -8.35 3.32
C GLU A 95 -6.62 -9.68 3.34
N ASP A 96 -5.89 -9.92 4.41
CA ASP A 96 -5.16 -11.16 4.60
C ASP A 96 -5.88 -12.00 5.65
N HIS A 97 -6.56 -13.02 5.19
CA HIS A 97 -7.31 -13.94 6.05
C HIS A 97 -6.60 -15.26 6.26
N SER A 98 -5.28 -15.28 6.06
CA SER A 98 -4.53 -16.54 6.12
C SER A 98 -4.68 -17.25 7.46
N LEU A 99 -4.83 -16.49 8.54
CA LEU A 99 -5.04 -17.09 9.86
C LEU A 99 -6.44 -17.69 9.98
N ASP A 100 -7.42 -17.09 9.35
CA ASP A 100 -8.79 -17.59 9.38
C ASP A 100 -8.94 -18.85 8.57
N SER A 101 -8.20 -19.01 7.49
CA SER A 101 -8.28 -20.20 6.68
C SER A 101 -7.83 -21.45 7.44
N ASP A 102 -6.92 -21.32 8.38
CA ASP A 102 -6.50 -22.43 9.21
C ASP A 102 -7.64 -22.90 10.11
N LEU A 103 -8.43 -21.98 10.57
CA LEU A 103 -9.56 -22.29 11.44
C LEU A 103 -10.68 -22.97 10.66
N SER A 104 -10.86 -22.63 9.42
CA SER A 104 -11.94 -23.17 8.61
C SER A 104 -11.72 -24.61 8.24
N ILE A 105 -10.52 -25.08 8.30
CA ILE A 105 -10.18 -26.48 7.97
C ILE A 105 -10.44 -27.42 9.14
N GLY A 106 -10.37 -26.88 10.34
CA GLY A 106 -10.48 -27.64 11.57
C GLY A 106 -11.80 -28.34 11.79
#